data_3908559fb3ef8cd8be44ea3392ba4f7d
#
_entry.id   3908559fb3ef8cd8be44ea3392ba4f7d
#
_cell.length_a   1.000
_cell.length_b   1.000
_cell.length_c   1.000
_cell.angle_alpha   90.00
_cell.angle_beta   90.00
_cell.angle_gamma   90.00
#
_symmetry.space_group_name_H-M   'P 1'
#
loop_
_entity.id
_entity.type
_entity.pdbx_description
1 polymer ?
#
loop_
_entity_poly.entity_id
_entity_poly.type
_entity_poly.pdbx_seq_one_letter_code
_entity_poly.pdbx_strand_id
1 'polypeptide(L)'
;MPGMTGYSDRINHAFAFAAKHHDQQVRKGTRLPYLTHPANVAVILTRYGCTEDTVVAGILHDVVEDCVRDSMTREMLEERIGHKFGNSVLATVLMVTHRKVDDDGIELSSEDKKEDYLARLSLANEDALWVCAADKVHNAHTVLSDLRRTAFPETVWGRFSVGREGTVRWYRRVANRLREVGFNAPIVDELEAAASALEQV
;
A
#
# COMPACT_ATOMS: atom_id res chain seq x y z
N MET A 1 11.47 -11.06 -24.18
CA MET A 1 11.09 -11.29 -22.77
C MET A 1 11.25 -9.95 -22.07
N PRO A 2 10.24 -9.36 -21.43
CA PRO A 2 10.50 -8.29 -20.49
C PRO A 2 11.46 -8.89 -19.45
N GLY A 3 12.59 -8.21 -19.21
CA GLY A 3 13.58 -8.65 -18.25
C GLY A 3 12.92 -8.83 -16.89
N MET A 4 13.18 -9.92 -16.20
CA MET A 4 12.72 -10.12 -14.84
C MET A 4 13.18 -8.94 -13.99
N THR A 5 12.23 -8.20 -13.41
CA THR A 5 12.54 -7.15 -12.46
C THR A 5 13.16 -7.80 -11.22
N GLY A 6 14.24 -7.29 -10.77
CA GLY A 6 14.93 -7.79 -9.60
C GLY A 6 15.75 -6.67 -8.97
N TYR A 7 17.06 -6.85 -8.87
CA TYR A 7 17.96 -5.79 -8.48
C TYR A 7 18.20 -4.81 -9.63
N SER A 8 18.13 -3.50 -9.33
CA SER A 8 18.66 -2.43 -10.18
C SER A 8 19.11 -1.26 -9.28
N ASP A 9 19.94 -0.36 -9.83
CA ASP A 9 20.37 0.84 -9.10
C ASP A 9 19.18 1.73 -8.75
N ARG A 10 18.15 1.75 -9.60
CA ARG A 10 16.93 2.53 -9.37
C ARG A 10 16.09 1.96 -8.23
N ILE A 11 15.92 0.63 -8.17
CA ILE A 11 15.27 -0.06 -7.04
C ILE A 11 16.07 0.13 -5.76
N ASN A 12 17.40 0.00 -5.80
CA ASN A 12 18.26 0.27 -4.65
C ASN A 12 18.12 1.71 -4.13
N HIS A 13 18.07 2.68 -5.05
CA HIS A 13 17.86 4.10 -4.70
C HIS A 13 16.46 4.32 -4.07
N ALA A 14 15.41 3.65 -4.58
CA ALA A 14 14.08 3.73 -4.01
C ALA A 14 14.03 3.17 -2.57
N PHE A 15 14.70 2.05 -2.30
CA PHE A 15 14.84 1.52 -0.95
C PHE A 15 15.60 2.46 -0.02
N ALA A 16 16.72 3.03 -0.48
CA ALA A 16 17.49 4.00 0.30
C ALA A 16 16.65 5.26 0.63
N PHE A 17 15.84 5.73 -0.34
CA PHE A 17 14.92 6.84 -0.15
C PHE A 17 13.82 6.50 0.86
N ALA A 18 13.13 5.38 0.70
CA ALA A 18 12.08 4.93 1.61
C ALA A 18 12.64 4.70 3.03
N ALA A 19 13.79 4.05 3.17
CA ALA A 19 14.46 3.80 4.46
C ALA A 19 14.77 5.10 5.20
N LYS A 20 15.26 6.12 4.48
CA LYS A 20 15.57 7.43 5.05
C LYS A 20 14.32 8.16 5.55
N HIS A 21 13.19 8.03 4.84
CA HIS A 21 11.97 8.74 5.20
C HIS A 21 11.17 8.04 6.28
N HIS A 22 11.21 6.69 6.34
CA HIS A 22 10.58 5.85 7.37
C HIS A 22 11.51 5.48 8.54
N ASP A 23 12.64 6.19 8.72
CA ASP A 23 13.72 5.85 9.66
C ASP A 23 13.27 5.68 11.13
N GLN A 24 12.25 6.45 11.56
CA GLN A 24 11.69 6.41 12.91
C GLN A 24 10.37 5.62 12.99
N GLN A 25 9.90 5.09 11.87
CA GLN A 25 8.59 4.46 11.82
C GLN A 25 8.70 2.94 12.02
N VAL A 26 7.77 2.41 12.81
CA VAL A 26 7.61 0.98 13.02
C VAL A 26 6.21 0.52 12.61
N ARG A 27 6.08 -0.75 12.26
CA ARG A 27 4.79 -1.38 11.96
C ARG A 27 3.89 -1.37 13.20
N LYS A 28 2.62 -1.01 13.00
CA LYS A 28 1.62 -0.88 14.08
C LYS A 28 1.51 -2.17 14.89
N GLY A 29 1.62 -2.04 16.21
CA GLY A 29 1.54 -3.17 17.13
C GLY A 29 2.76 -4.08 17.16
N THR A 30 3.87 -3.70 16.51
CA THR A 30 5.14 -4.43 16.52
C THR A 30 6.31 -3.47 16.72
N ARG A 31 7.53 -4.01 16.79
CA ARG A 31 8.78 -3.20 16.77
C ARG A 31 9.52 -3.32 15.44
N LEU A 32 8.90 -3.91 14.43
CA LEU A 32 9.54 -4.09 13.13
C LEU A 32 9.68 -2.73 12.43
N PRO A 33 10.85 -2.42 11.84
CA PRO A 33 11.02 -1.23 11.02
C PRO A 33 9.96 -1.17 9.92
N TYR A 34 9.40 0.02 9.67
CA TYR A 34 8.32 0.18 8.69
C TYR A 34 8.73 -0.28 7.30
N LEU A 35 10.00 -0.10 6.94
CA LEU A 35 10.55 -0.51 5.64
C LEU A 35 10.29 -1.99 5.29
N THR A 36 10.04 -2.85 6.29
CA THR A 36 9.68 -4.25 6.03
C THR A 36 8.39 -4.37 5.21
N HIS A 37 7.47 -3.39 5.30
CA HIS A 37 6.25 -3.37 4.51
C HIS A 37 6.53 -3.07 3.03
N PRO A 38 7.06 -1.92 2.63
CA PRO A 38 7.34 -1.65 1.22
C PRO A 38 8.33 -2.64 0.59
N ALA A 39 9.24 -3.23 1.38
CA ALA A 39 10.10 -4.29 0.89
C ALA A 39 9.30 -5.53 0.47
N ASN A 40 8.34 -5.97 1.28
CA ASN A 40 7.48 -7.10 0.93
C ASN A 40 6.51 -6.76 -0.21
N VAL A 41 6.01 -5.54 -0.29
CA VAL A 41 5.22 -5.07 -1.46
C VAL A 41 6.05 -5.20 -2.73
N ALA A 42 7.30 -4.74 -2.73
CA ALA A 42 8.21 -4.89 -3.87
C ALA A 42 8.45 -6.36 -4.25
N VAL A 43 8.64 -7.25 -3.27
CA VAL A 43 8.78 -8.71 -3.50
C VAL A 43 7.52 -9.28 -4.15
N ILE A 44 6.34 -8.90 -3.69
CA ILE A 44 5.06 -9.34 -4.28
C ILE A 44 4.96 -8.86 -5.73
N LEU A 45 5.20 -7.59 -6.02
CA LEU A 45 5.16 -7.02 -7.36
C LEU A 45 6.15 -7.71 -8.31
N THR A 46 7.37 -7.95 -7.83
CA THR A 46 8.41 -8.67 -8.60
C THR A 46 7.98 -10.10 -8.90
N ARG A 47 7.38 -10.81 -7.94
CA ARG A 47 6.85 -12.17 -8.14
C ARG A 47 5.80 -12.24 -9.26
N TYR A 48 5.01 -11.19 -9.42
CA TYR A 48 4.02 -11.07 -10.51
C TYR A 48 4.61 -10.53 -11.82
N GLY A 49 5.91 -10.22 -11.87
CA GLY A 49 6.57 -9.74 -13.08
C GLY A 49 6.22 -8.31 -13.46
N CYS A 50 5.82 -7.49 -12.49
CA CYS A 50 5.53 -6.08 -12.71
C CYS A 50 6.77 -5.32 -13.22
N THR A 51 6.54 -4.16 -13.85
CA THR A 51 7.61 -3.32 -14.38
C THR A 51 8.47 -2.73 -13.25
N GLU A 52 9.66 -2.24 -13.58
CA GLU A 52 10.51 -1.55 -12.61
C GLU A 52 9.81 -0.33 -12.02
N ASP A 53 9.07 0.44 -12.83
CA ASP A 53 8.29 1.60 -12.36
C ASP A 53 7.25 1.20 -11.33
N THR A 54 6.51 0.11 -11.56
CA THR A 54 5.54 -0.42 -10.61
C THR A 54 6.21 -0.84 -9.29
N VAL A 55 7.35 -1.53 -9.37
CA VAL A 55 8.10 -1.97 -8.17
C VAL A 55 8.62 -0.76 -7.39
N VAL A 56 9.20 0.23 -8.07
CA VAL A 56 9.68 1.48 -7.45
C VAL A 56 8.52 2.25 -6.81
N ALA A 57 7.37 2.35 -7.48
CA ALA A 57 6.17 2.96 -6.90
C ALA A 57 5.69 2.19 -5.65
N GLY A 58 5.73 0.86 -5.68
CA GLY A 58 5.43 0.02 -4.53
C GLY A 58 6.38 0.21 -3.34
N ILE A 59 7.66 0.49 -3.58
CA ILE A 59 8.62 0.84 -2.52
C ILE A 59 8.31 2.22 -1.91
N LEU A 60 7.80 3.15 -2.70
CA LEU A 60 7.60 4.54 -2.31
C LEU A 60 6.17 4.89 -1.90
N HIS A 61 5.21 3.97 -2.02
CA HIS A 61 3.78 4.24 -1.99
C HIS A 61 3.29 4.95 -0.70
N ASP A 62 3.90 4.64 0.45
CA ASP A 62 3.54 5.22 1.74
C ASP A 62 4.34 6.48 2.09
N VAL A 63 5.36 6.85 1.32
CA VAL A 63 6.24 7.98 1.68
C VAL A 63 5.49 9.30 1.73
N VAL A 64 4.63 9.57 0.74
CA VAL A 64 3.84 10.82 0.69
C VAL A 64 2.74 10.84 1.74
N GLU A 65 2.18 9.68 2.10
CA GLU A 65 1.12 9.57 3.09
C GLU A 65 1.66 9.74 4.52
N ASP A 66 2.75 9.03 4.83
CA ASP A 66 3.21 8.81 6.20
C ASP A 66 4.39 9.70 6.63
N CYS A 67 5.18 10.21 5.69
CA CYS A 67 6.46 10.86 6.03
C CYS A 67 6.40 12.40 5.97
N VAL A 68 5.22 13.00 5.87
CA VAL A 68 5.03 14.45 5.95
C VAL A 68 5.31 14.92 7.38
N ARG A 69 6.17 15.96 7.52
CA ARG A 69 6.56 16.59 8.78
C ARG A 69 6.93 18.06 8.54
N ASP A 70 7.05 18.87 9.57
CA ASP A 70 7.33 20.32 9.45
C ASP A 70 8.54 20.64 8.56
N SER A 71 9.58 19.81 8.64
CA SER A 71 10.81 19.97 7.83
C SER A 71 10.73 19.32 6.44
N MET A 72 9.64 18.63 6.10
CA MET A 72 9.44 17.88 4.86
C MET A 72 7.97 17.88 4.49
N THR A 73 7.53 18.88 3.75
CA THR A 73 6.12 18.98 3.33
C THR A 73 5.76 17.94 2.27
N ARG A 74 4.46 17.79 2.03
CA ARG A 74 3.94 16.92 1.00
C ARG A 74 4.51 17.30 -0.38
N GLU A 75 4.48 18.57 -0.72
CA GLU A 75 4.97 19.11 -2.00
C GLU A 75 6.46 18.81 -2.20
N MET A 76 7.27 18.94 -1.14
CA MET A 76 8.70 18.59 -1.18
C MET A 76 8.93 17.10 -1.42
N LEU A 77 8.11 16.22 -0.86
CA LEU A 77 8.19 14.77 -1.09
C LEU A 77 7.79 14.44 -2.52
N GLU A 78 6.70 15.01 -3.02
CA GLU A 78 6.22 14.83 -4.38
C GLU A 78 7.26 15.31 -5.41
N GLU A 79 7.83 16.52 -5.23
CA GLU A 79 8.89 17.05 -6.08
C GLU A 79 10.11 16.13 -6.10
N ARG A 80 10.55 15.65 -4.94
CA ARG A 80 11.72 14.76 -4.84
C ARG A 80 11.47 13.41 -5.49
N ILE A 81 10.29 12.84 -5.33
CA ILE A 81 9.92 11.56 -5.98
C ILE A 81 9.89 11.77 -7.49
N GLY A 82 9.20 12.79 -7.98
CA GLY A 82 9.13 13.10 -9.40
C GLY A 82 10.50 13.33 -10.04
N HIS A 83 11.37 14.10 -9.38
CA HIS A 83 12.72 14.38 -9.87
C HIS A 83 13.62 13.12 -9.89
N LYS A 84 13.53 12.27 -8.86
CA LYS A 84 14.43 11.10 -8.71
C LYS A 84 13.96 9.87 -9.44
N PHE A 85 12.65 9.64 -9.50
CA PHE A 85 12.07 8.39 -9.99
C PHE A 85 11.16 8.56 -11.20
N GLY A 86 10.86 9.82 -11.56
CA GLY A 86 10.03 10.17 -12.72
C GLY A 86 8.55 10.38 -12.38
N ASN A 87 7.89 11.15 -13.25
CA ASN A 87 6.49 11.54 -13.05
C ASN A 87 5.51 10.36 -13.13
N SER A 88 5.84 9.30 -13.86
CA SER A 88 5.02 8.07 -13.90
C SER A 88 4.95 7.40 -12.55
N VAL A 89 6.11 7.25 -11.88
CA VAL A 89 6.18 6.69 -10.51
C VAL A 89 5.44 7.59 -9.53
N LEU A 90 5.66 8.91 -9.60
CA LEU A 90 4.95 9.88 -8.74
C LEU A 90 3.43 9.77 -8.91
N ALA A 91 2.93 9.75 -10.14
CA ALA A 91 1.51 9.63 -10.42
C ALA A 91 0.91 8.35 -9.82
N THR A 92 1.63 7.22 -9.93
CA THR A 92 1.24 5.95 -9.33
C THR A 92 1.20 6.03 -7.81
N VAL A 93 2.23 6.61 -7.16
CA VAL A 93 2.27 6.82 -5.71
C VAL A 93 1.09 7.68 -5.24
N LEU A 94 0.84 8.80 -5.90
CA LEU A 94 -0.26 9.70 -5.53
C LEU A 94 -1.64 9.06 -5.70
N MET A 95 -1.79 8.18 -6.69
CA MET A 95 -3.06 7.47 -6.92
C MET A 95 -3.40 6.53 -5.76
N VAL A 96 -2.43 5.90 -5.13
CA VAL A 96 -2.62 4.98 -4.00
C VAL A 96 -2.47 5.63 -2.62
N THR A 97 -2.11 6.93 -2.55
CA THR A 97 -2.06 7.72 -1.32
C THR A 97 -3.46 8.12 -0.88
N HIS A 98 -3.83 7.91 0.38
CA HIS A 98 -5.09 8.42 0.93
C HIS A 98 -5.09 9.95 1.02
N ARG A 99 -6.17 10.57 0.60
CA ARG A 99 -6.37 12.02 0.76
C ARG A 99 -6.80 12.33 2.19
N LYS A 100 -6.27 13.41 2.75
CA LYS A 100 -6.65 13.87 4.09
C LYS A 100 -7.82 14.84 4.04
N VAL A 101 -7.93 15.58 2.93
CA VAL A 101 -8.97 16.58 2.66
C VAL A 101 -9.60 16.33 1.30
N ASP A 102 -10.83 16.79 1.12
CA ASP A 102 -11.53 16.80 -0.17
C ASP A 102 -11.04 17.94 -1.08
N ASP A 103 -11.76 18.17 -2.21
CA ASP A 103 -11.44 19.21 -3.17
C ASP A 103 -11.73 20.63 -2.65
N ASP A 104 -12.57 20.77 -1.63
CA ASP A 104 -12.90 22.02 -0.95
C ASP A 104 -11.99 22.28 0.27
N GLY A 105 -11.02 21.39 0.55
CA GLY A 105 -10.09 21.48 1.67
C GLY A 105 -10.68 21.04 3.02
N ILE A 106 -11.83 20.37 3.03
CA ILE A 106 -12.48 19.86 4.23
C ILE A 106 -11.86 18.50 4.61
N GLU A 107 -11.57 18.34 5.91
CA GLU A 107 -10.98 17.09 6.40
C GLU A 107 -11.94 15.92 6.24
N LEU A 108 -11.48 14.86 5.56
CA LEU A 108 -12.26 13.65 5.35
C LEU A 108 -12.27 12.77 6.61
N SER A 109 -13.43 12.25 6.97
CA SER A 109 -13.56 11.21 7.97
C SER A 109 -12.84 9.93 7.56
N SER A 110 -12.63 8.99 8.48
CA SER A 110 -11.99 7.69 8.16
C SER A 110 -12.77 6.88 7.11
N GLU A 111 -14.10 7.00 7.08
CA GLU A 111 -14.91 6.30 6.08
C GLU A 111 -14.86 7.04 4.75
N ASP A 112 -14.96 8.38 4.75
CA ASP A 112 -14.87 9.19 3.52
C ASP A 112 -13.51 9.01 2.83
N LYS A 113 -12.40 8.88 3.60
CA LYS A 113 -11.08 8.55 3.04
C LYS A 113 -11.08 7.22 2.28
N LYS A 114 -11.80 6.21 2.79
CA LYS A 114 -11.93 4.91 2.13
C LYS A 114 -12.81 4.98 0.88
N GLU A 115 -13.93 5.72 0.95
CA GLU A 115 -14.80 5.94 -0.22
C GLU A 115 -14.07 6.71 -1.32
N ASP A 116 -13.39 7.81 -0.99
CA ASP A 116 -12.56 8.57 -1.92
C ASP A 116 -11.48 7.68 -2.56
N TYR A 117 -10.78 6.88 -1.75
CA TYR A 117 -9.78 5.96 -2.25
C TYR A 117 -10.35 4.96 -3.27
N LEU A 118 -11.45 4.30 -2.94
CA LEU A 118 -12.12 3.35 -3.84
C LEU A 118 -12.65 4.03 -5.11
N ALA A 119 -13.21 5.24 -4.98
CA ALA A 119 -13.69 6.01 -6.14
C ALA A 119 -12.54 6.32 -7.11
N ARG A 120 -11.37 6.75 -6.59
CA ARG A 120 -10.20 7.07 -7.40
C ARG A 120 -9.58 5.87 -8.11
N LEU A 121 -9.74 4.66 -7.60
CA LEU A 121 -9.26 3.45 -8.29
C LEU A 121 -9.89 3.25 -9.67
N SER A 122 -11.07 3.84 -9.95
CA SER A 122 -11.65 3.83 -11.31
C SER A 122 -10.90 4.69 -12.33
N LEU A 123 -10.07 5.61 -11.85
CA LEU A 123 -9.23 6.49 -12.67
C LEU A 123 -7.75 6.05 -12.64
N ALA A 124 -7.45 4.97 -11.90
CA ALA A 124 -6.09 4.51 -11.68
C ALA A 124 -5.51 3.86 -12.96
N ASN A 125 -4.22 4.12 -13.20
CA ASN A 125 -3.46 3.37 -14.17
C ASN A 125 -3.19 1.93 -13.66
N GLU A 126 -2.78 1.04 -14.55
CA GLU A 126 -2.52 -0.36 -14.21
C GLU A 126 -1.47 -0.51 -13.11
N ASP A 127 -0.39 0.28 -13.13
CA ASP A 127 0.65 0.26 -12.10
C ASP A 127 0.09 0.55 -10.70
N ALA A 128 -0.82 1.52 -10.59
CA ALA A 128 -1.47 1.85 -9.31
C ALA A 128 -2.40 0.72 -8.82
N LEU A 129 -3.09 0.03 -9.73
CA LEU A 129 -3.91 -1.13 -9.38
C LEU A 129 -3.04 -2.29 -8.86
N TRP A 130 -1.89 -2.54 -9.48
CA TRP A 130 -0.91 -3.50 -8.99
C TRP A 130 -0.37 -3.14 -7.60
N VAL A 131 0.04 -1.89 -7.39
CA VAL A 131 0.55 -1.42 -6.09
C VAL A 131 -0.54 -1.51 -5.02
N CYS A 132 -1.77 -1.07 -5.32
CA CYS A 132 -2.92 -1.20 -4.42
C CYS A 132 -3.14 -2.66 -4.01
N ALA A 133 -3.18 -3.58 -4.96
CA ALA A 133 -3.39 -5.01 -4.68
C ALA A 133 -2.25 -5.60 -3.83
N ALA A 134 -0.99 -5.30 -4.17
CA ALA A 134 0.17 -5.82 -3.45
C ALA A 134 0.26 -5.30 -2.00
N ASP A 135 -0.05 -4.03 -1.78
CA ASP A 135 -0.17 -3.46 -0.43
C ASP A 135 -1.23 -4.20 0.40
N LYS A 136 -2.42 -4.38 -0.15
CA LYS A 136 -3.52 -5.02 0.60
C LYS A 136 -3.26 -6.52 0.82
N VAL A 137 -2.67 -7.22 -0.15
CA VAL A 137 -2.22 -8.61 0.03
C VAL A 137 -1.22 -8.70 1.17
N HIS A 138 -0.15 -7.86 1.17
CA HIS A 138 0.84 -7.89 2.25
C HIS A 138 0.21 -7.57 3.62
N ASN A 139 -0.65 -6.56 3.70
CA ASN A 139 -1.30 -6.17 4.94
C ASN A 139 -2.22 -7.29 5.46
N ALA A 140 -3.05 -7.92 4.61
CA ALA A 140 -3.93 -9.03 4.99
C ALA A 140 -3.12 -10.25 5.48
N HIS A 141 -2.06 -10.62 4.77
CA HIS A 141 -1.18 -11.72 5.18
C HIS A 141 -0.42 -11.43 6.48
N THR A 142 -0.05 -10.18 6.75
CA THR A 142 0.54 -9.78 8.03
C THR A 142 -0.43 -10.02 9.17
N VAL A 143 -1.69 -9.60 9.02
CA VAL A 143 -2.73 -9.84 10.04
C VAL A 143 -2.97 -11.33 10.25
N LEU A 144 -3.10 -12.12 9.17
CA LEU A 144 -3.22 -13.59 9.25
C LEU A 144 -2.05 -14.24 9.97
N SER A 145 -0.83 -13.80 9.66
CA SER A 145 0.39 -14.32 10.31
C SER A 145 0.42 -14.01 11.80
N ASP A 146 0.03 -12.79 12.19
CA ASP A 146 -0.03 -12.38 13.59
C ASP A 146 -1.09 -13.17 14.36
N LEU A 147 -2.28 -13.35 13.77
CA LEU A 147 -3.37 -14.16 14.35
C LEU A 147 -2.97 -15.62 14.60
N ARG A 148 -2.24 -16.22 13.65
CA ARG A 148 -1.74 -17.60 13.78
C ARG A 148 -0.65 -17.77 14.85
N ARG A 149 0.03 -16.68 15.23
CA ARG A 149 1.13 -16.71 16.19
C ARG A 149 0.74 -16.31 17.61
N THR A 150 -0.48 -15.82 17.81
CA THR A 150 -0.94 -15.38 19.13
C THR A 150 -2.01 -16.30 19.71
N ALA A 151 -1.99 -16.45 21.04
CA ALA A 151 -3.08 -17.04 21.79
C ALA A 151 -4.20 -16.02 22.11
N PHE A 152 -3.98 -14.73 21.78
CA PHE A 152 -4.86 -13.60 22.13
C PHE A 152 -5.23 -12.78 20.89
N PRO A 153 -6.13 -13.30 20.00
CA PRO A 153 -6.51 -12.66 18.73
C PRO A 153 -7.01 -11.22 18.91
N GLU A 154 -7.65 -10.91 20.03
CA GLU A 154 -8.14 -9.58 20.37
C GLU A 154 -7.02 -8.52 20.42
N THR A 155 -5.79 -8.92 20.74
CA THR A 155 -4.63 -8.00 20.74
C THR A 155 -4.21 -7.59 19.32
N VAL A 156 -4.48 -8.43 18.33
CA VAL A 156 -4.25 -8.14 16.93
C VAL A 156 -5.36 -7.22 16.40
N TRP A 157 -6.63 -7.60 16.65
CA TRP A 157 -7.78 -6.82 16.19
C TRP A 157 -7.87 -5.45 16.85
N GLY A 158 -7.44 -5.31 18.10
CA GLY A 158 -7.38 -4.04 18.82
C GLY A 158 -6.42 -2.99 18.23
N ARG A 159 -5.54 -3.39 17.29
CA ARG A 159 -4.70 -2.46 16.53
C ARG A 159 -5.49 -1.65 15.50
N PHE A 160 -6.68 -2.11 15.13
CA PHE A 160 -7.53 -1.50 14.10
C PHE A 160 -8.73 -0.82 14.76
N SER A 161 -8.90 0.49 14.52
CA SER A 161 -10.01 1.28 15.06
C SER A 161 -11.40 0.77 14.62
N VAL A 162 -11.46 0.10 13.46
CA VAL A 162 -12.68 -0.50 12.90
C VAL A 162 -12.90 -1.95 13.34
N GLY A 163 -12.00 -2.50 14.16
CA GLY A 163 -12.05 -3.88 14.64
C GLY A 163 -11.94 -4.93 13.52
N ARG A 164 -12.28 -6.18 13.87
CA ARG A 164 -12.24 -7.33 12.96
C ARG A 164 -13.13 -7.13 11.74
N GLU A 165 -14.42 -6.91 11.96
CA GLU A 165 -15.41 -6.81 10.88
C GLU A 165 -15.09 -5.70 9.89
N GLY A 166 -14.73 -4.50 10.39
CA GLY A 166 -14.38 -3.37 9.55
C GLY A 166 -13.11 -3.60 8.74
N THR A 167 -12.13 -4.33 9.32
CA THR A 167 -10.88 -4.67 8.63
C THR A 167 -11.12 -5.69 7.52
N VAL A 168 -11.84 -6.77 7.80
CA VAL A 168 -12.19 -7.79 6.78
C VAL A 168 -13.02 -7.19 5.66
N ARG A 169 -14.04 -6.39 6.01
CA ARG A 169 -14.88 -5.68 5.04
C ARG A 169 -14.03 -4.78 4.13
N TRP A 170 -13.03 -4.12 4.67
CA TRP A 170 -12.15 -3.26 3.89
C TRP A 170 -11.39 -4.05 2.80
N TYR A 171 -10.77 -5.18 3.12
CA TYR A 171 -10.09 -6.01 2.12
C TYR A 171 -11.04 -6.53 1.05
N ARG A 172 -12.26 -6.93 1.44
CA ARG A 172 -13.31 -7.34 0.50
C ARG A 172 -13.70 -6.21 -0.46
N ARG A 173 -13.90 -5.00 0.08
CA ARG A 173 -14.28 -3.83 -0.73
C ARG A 173 -13.20 -3.49 -1.75
N VAL A 174 -11.92 -3.54 -1.34
CA VAL A 174 -10.81 -3.29 -2.27
C VAL A 174 -10.75 -4.36 -3.36
N ALA A 175 -10.84 -5.64 -3.01
CA ALA A 175 -10.84 -6.73 -3.99
C ALA A 175 -12.00 -6.59 -4.98
N ASN A 176 -13.23 -6.35 -4.51
CA ASN A 176 -14.39 -6.11 -5.35
C ASN A 176 -14.18 -4.91 -6.28
N ARG A 177 -13.64 -3.80 -5.74
CA ARG A 177 -13.39 -2.61 -6.54
C ARG A 177 -12.37 -2.85 -7.65
N LEU A 178 -11.31 -3.60 -7.39
CA LEU A 178 -10.34 -4.00 -8.42
C LEU A 178 -11.01 -4.80 -9.54
N ARG A 179 -11.92 -5.73 -9.21
CA ARG A 179 -12.73 -6.47 -10.21
C ARG A 179 -13.65 -5.55 -11.01
N GLU A 180 -14.36 -4.65 -10.33
CA GLU A 180 -15.30 -3.70 -10.95
C GLU A 180 -14.62 -2.79 -11.98
N VAL A 181 -13.39 -2.37 -11.72
CA VAL A 181 -12.60 -1.56 -12.67
C VAL A 181 -11.93 -2.41 -13.77
N GLY A 182 -12.21 -3.72 -13.82
CA GLY A 182 -11.69 -4.62 -14.85
C GLY A 182 -10.29 -5.18 -14.57
N PHE A 183 -9.72 -4.95 -13.39
CA PHE A 183 -8.41 -5.49 -13.02
C PHE A 183 -8.55 -6.93 -12.52
N ASN A 184 -8.37 -7.88 -13.45
CA ASN A 184 -8.55 -9.32 -13.21
C ASN A 184 -7.20 -10.08 -13.09
N ALA A 185 -6.17 -9.42 -12.59
CA ALA A 185 -4.87 -10.04 -12.39
C ALA A 185 -4.90 -11.08 -11.25
N PRO A 186 -4.05 -12.13 -11.29
CA PRO A 186 -4.04 -13.21 -10.28
C PRO A 186 -3.81 -12.73 -8.83
N ILE A 187 -3.21 -11.58 -8.63
CA ILE A 187 -3.04 -10.97 -7.31
C ILE A 187 -4.38 -10.62 -6.63
N VAL A 188 -5.45 -10.38 -7.41
CA VAL A 188 -6.79 -10.13 -6.86
C VAL A 188 -7.37 -11.40 -6.26
N ASP A 189 -7.14 -12.57 -6.91
CA ASP A 189 -7.53 -13.88 -6.35
C ASP A 189 -6.83 -14.11 -5.00
N GLU A 190 -5.55 -13.74 -4.90
CA GLU A 190 -4.78 -13.84 -3.64
C GLU A 190 -5.36 -12.92 -2.56
N LEU A 191 -5.76 -11.71 -2.90
CA LEU A 191 -6.40 -10.77 -1.95
C LEU A 191 -7.77 -11.30 -1.49
N GLU A 192 -8.58 -11.82 -2.40
CA GLU A 192 -9.88 -12.44 -2.08
C GLU A 192 -9.72 -13.65 -1.14
N ALA A 193 -8.73 -14.50 -1.42
CA ALA A 193 -8.40 -15.65 -0.58
C ALA A 193 -7.93 -15.21 0.83
N ALA A 194 -7.08 -14.19 0.91
CA ALA A 194 -6.62 -13.64 2.18
C ALA A 194 -7.78 -13.04 2.99
N ALA A 195 -8.67 -12.27 2.36
CA ALA A 195 -9.87 -11.73 3.00
C ALA A 195 -10.79 -12.86 3.52
N SER A 196 -10.99 -13.92 2.73
CA SER A 196 -11.77 -15.10 3.15
C SER A 196 -11.14 -15.83 4.34
N ALA A 197 -9.82 -15.94 4.35
CA ALA A 197 -9.11 -16.57 5.47
C ALA A 197 -9.23 -15.74 6.77
N LEU A 198 -9.25 -14.40 6.67
CA LEU A 198 -9.46 -13.51 7.81
C LEU A 198 -10.88 -13.61 8.41
N GLU A 199 -11.88 -14.00 7.61
CA GLU A 199 -13.24 -14.24 8.10
C GLU A 199 -13.35 -15.50 8.96
N GLN A 200 -12.42 -16.45 8.79
CA GLN A 200 -12.45 -17.76 9.45
C GLN A 200 -11.67 -17.80 10.77
N VAL A 201 -10.88 -16.76 11.07
CA VAL A 201 -10.07 -16.61 12.28
C VAL A 201 -10.65 -15.47 13.14
#